data_2f78f0403990b933b468aec275518d4b
#
_entry.id   2f78f0403990b933b468aec275518d4b
#
_cell.length_a   1.000
_cell.length_b   1.000
_cell.length_c   1.000
_cell.angle_alpha   90.00
_cell.angle_beta   90.00
_cell.angle_gamma   90.00
#
_symmetry.space_group_name_H-M   'P 1'
#
loop_
_entity.id
_entity.type
_entity.pdbx_description
1 polymer ?
#
loop_
_entity_poly.entity_id
_entity_poly.type
_entity_poly.pdbx_seq_one_letter_code
_entity_poly.pdbx_strand_id
1 'polypeptide(L)'
;LTFDDVTDEVRDVLGKEYTFVDCNGKTLVQKDKIGKIGEYTFHVLLSSYYKVHCIVPKFRCTTDRNMSVFGIDALFLDPLSHTIYFGESKVSQNIDNAITLINRSLSTYEEQISEEYKLVLSNEESFHLSQEFLDAFQKHTDICINFEQFVKAANISKICVPTFIAHGNSDTDNTIEEYLKKMNTHIIRKNYFGLETVYLFISLPIIDKAKMMDV
;
A
#
# COMPACT_ATOMS: atom_id res chain seq x y z
N LEU A 1 -19.14 -3.78 2.38
CA LEU A 1 -18.61 -4.29 1.13
C LEU A 1 -18.45 -5.80 1.27
N THR A 2 -19.06 -6.55 0.35
CA THR A 2 -18.85 -8.00 0.23
C THR A 2 -17.57 -8.26 -0.58
N PHE A 3 -17.08 -9.49 -0.58
CA PHE A 3 -15.94 -9.87 -1.42
C PHE A 3 -16.26 -9.67 -2.92
N ASP A 4 -17.52 -9.90 -3.31
CA ASP A 4 -17.98 -9.70 -4.69
C ASP A 4 -17.97 -8.21 -5.07
N ASP A 5 -18.41 -7.31 -4.17
CA ASP A 5 -18.34 -5.86 -4.39
C ASP A 5 -16.89 -5.38 -4.63
N VAL A 6 -15.94 -5.92 -3.86
CA VAL A 6 -14.51 -5.62 -4.04
C VAL A 6 -13.99 -6.15 -5.38
N THR A 7 -14.42 -7.35 -5.77
CA THR A 7 -14.00 -7.97 -7.02
C THR A 7 -14.53 -7.21 -8.24
N ASP A 8 -15.78 -6.77 -8.19
CA ASP A 8 -16.38 -5.98 -9.27
C ASP A 8 -15.75 -4.60 -9.38
N GLU A 9 -15.47 -3.94 -8.25
CA GLU A 9 -14.77 -2.64 -8.24
C GLU A 9 -13.33 -2.77 -8.74
N VAL A 10 -12.61 -3.85 -8.37
CA VAL A 10 -11.29 -4.18 -8.92
C VAL A 10 -11.36 -4.40 -10.43
N ARG A 11 -12.37 -5.13 -10.90
CA ARG A 11 -12.56 -5.41 -12.32
C ARG A 11 -12.83 -4.13 -13.13
N ASP A 12 -13.65 -3.23 -12.61
CA ASP A 12 -13.97 -1.96 -13.25
C ASP A 12 -12.78 -1.00 -13.29
N VAL A 13 -12.02 -0.93 -12.19
CA VAL A 13 -10.83 -0.07 -12.10
C VAL A 13 -9.67 -0.61 -12.95
N LEU A 14 -9.48 -1.93 -12.97
CA LEU A 14 -8.39 -2.54 -13.74
C LEU A 14 -8.67 -2.51 -15.24
N GLY A 15 -9.94 -2.50 -15.66
CA GLY A 15 -10.36 -2.34 -17.04
C GLY A 15 -9.55 -3.14 -18.06
N LYS A 16 -9.70 -2.78 -19.34
CA LYS A 16 -9.02 -3.44 -20.46
C LYS A 16 -7.49 -3.24 -20.49
N GLU A 17 -6.97 -2.27 -19.75
CA GLU A 17 -5.52 -1.99 -19.72
C GLU A 17 -4.72 -3.05 -18.96
N TYR A 18 -5.37 -3.81 -18.08
CA TYR A 18 -4.73 -4.79 -17.21
C TYR A 18 -5.00 -6.23 -17.64
N THR A 19 -5.89 -6.42 -18.61
CA THR A 19 -6.27 -7.74 -19.09
C THR A 19 -5.90 -7.90 -20.56
N PHE A 20 -5.73 -9.16 -20.97
CA PHE A 20 -5.61 -9.55 -22.38
C PHE A 20 -6.40 -10.83 -22.60
N VAL A 21 -6.82 -11.06 -23.85
CA VAL A 21 -7.49 -12.32 -24.24
C VAL A 21 -6.44 -13.25 -24.84
N ASP A 22 -6.34 -14.47 -24.30
CA ASP A 22 -5.44 -15.48 -24.82
C ASP A 22 -5.96 -16.11 -26.14
N CYS A 23 -5.17 -17.01 -26.72
CA CYS A 23 -5.51 -17.70 -27.96
C CYS A 23 -6.76 -18.62 -27.85
N ASN A 24 -7.21 -18.94 -26.62
CA ASN A 24 -8.39 -19.73 -26.34
C ASN A 24 -9.64 -18.87 -26.04
N GLY A 25 -9.51 -17.54 -26.11
CA GLY A 25 -10.59 -16.61 -25.81
C GLY A 25 -10.78 -16.36 -24.31
N LYS A 26 -9.83 -16.78 -23.44
CA LYS A 26 -9.88 -16.56 -22.00
C LYS A 26 -9.27 -15.20 -21.67
N THR A 27 -9.98 -14.41 -20.87
CA THR A 27 -9.46 -13.13 -20.35
C THR A 27 -8.51 -13.40 -19.19
N LEU A 28 -7.28 -12.91 -19.29
CA LEU A 28 -6.22 -13.07 -18.29
C LEU A 28 -5.68 -11.72 -17.87
N VAL A 29 -5.27 -11.60 -16.60
CA VAL A 29 -4.56 -10.42 -16.10
C VAL A 29 -3.09 -10.47 -16.52
N GLN A 30 -2.55 -9.35 -16.97
CA GLN A 30 -1.13 -9.25 -17.30
C GLN A 30 -0.27 -9.50 -16.06
N LYS A 31 0.76 -10.37 -16.18
CA LYS A 31 1.59 -10.82 -15.05
C LYS A 31 2.26 -9.68 -14.29
N ASP A 32 2.68 -8.64 -15.01
CA ASP A 32 3.31 -7.45 -14.46
C ASP A 32 2.32 -6.56 -13.68
N LYS A 33 1.00 -6.80 -13.85
CA LYS A 33 -0.06 -6.04 -13.19
C LYS A 33 -0.61 -6.70 -11.91
N ILE A 34 -0.27 -7.96 -11.63
CA ILE A 34 -0.74 -8.65 -10.40
C ILE A 34 -0.38 -7.87 -9.13
N GLY A 35 0.78 -7.22 -9.11
CA GLY A 35 1.18 -6.35 -8.00
C GLY A 35 0.15 -5.24 -7.75
N LYS A 36 -0.38 -4.64 -8.81
CA LYS A 36 -1.40 -3.57 -8.72
C LYS A 36 -2.71 -4.05 -8.12
N ILE A 37 -3.12 -5.29 -8.38
CA ILE A 37 -4.29 -5.89 -7.72
C ILE A 37 -4.06 -5.96 -6.21
N GLY A 38 -2.86 -6.37 -5.78
CA GLY A 38 -2.48 -6.39 -4.38
C GLY A 38 -2.51 -5.01 -3.73
N GLU A 39 -1.94 -4.01 -4.39
CA GLU A 39 -1.95 -2.61 -3.94
C GLU A 39 -3.39 -2.09 -3.79
N TYR A 40 -4.26 -2.34 -4.78
CA TYR A 40 -5.65 -1.93 -4.73
C TYR A 40 -6.42 -2.63 -3.60
N THR A 41 -6.32 -3.96 -3.49
CA THR A 41 -6.95 -4.72 -2.42
C THR A 41 -6.52 -4.19 -1.05
N PHE A 42 -5.25 -3.91 -0.90
CA PHE A 42 -4.69 -3.34 0.32
C PHE A 42 -5.26 -1.95 0.63
N HIS A 43 -5.36 -1.08 -0.38
CA HIS A 43 -5.98 0.23 -0.25
C HIS A 43 -7.44 0.12 0.21
N VAL A 44 -8.24 -0.76 -0.40
CA VAL A 44 -9.64 -0.99 -0.02
C VAL A 44 -9.75 -1.50 1.41
N LEU A 45 -8.87 -2.42 1.83
CA LEU A 45 -8.83 -2.90 3.20
C LEU A 45 -8.57 -1.77 4.20
N LEU A 46 -7.58 -0.93 3.94
CA LEU A 46 -7.25 0.19 4.83
C LEU A 46 -8.39 1.22 4.88
N SER A 47 -8.93 1.62 3.74
CA SER A 47 -9.96 2.66 3.68
C SER A 47 -11.33 2.16 4.13
N SER A 48 -11.76 0.98 3.67
CA SER A 48 -13.13 0.50 3.89
C SER A 48 -13.28 -0.32 5.17
N TYR A 49 -12.29 -1.15 5.51
CA TYR A 49 -12.36 -2.00 6.71
C TYR A 49 -11.77 -1.32 7.93
N TYR A 50 -10.53 -0.82 7.83
CA TYR A 50 -9.86 -0.14 8.94
C TYR A 50 -10.29 1.32 9.10
N LYS A 51 -11.04 1.88 8.13
CA LYS A 51 -11.56 3.26 8.16
C LYS A 51 -10.48 4.32 8.30
N VAL A 52 -9.29 4.07 7.77
CA VAL A 52 -8.20 5.04 7.75
C VAL A 52 -8.36 5.97 6.57
N HIS A 53 -8.21 7.29 6.77
CA HIS A 53 -8.38 8.28 5.71
C HIS A 53 -7.18 8.28 4.75
N CYS A 54 -7.44 8.01 3.47
CA CYS A 54 -6.42 8.04 2.43
C CYS A 54 -5.99 9.49 2.14
N ILE A 55 -4.68 9.75 2.19
CA ILE A 55 -4.11 11.04 1.83
C ILE A 55 -3.89 11.14 0.32
N VAL A 56 -3.24 10.12 -0.26
CA VAL A 56 -2.88 10.10 -1.68
C VAL A 56 -3.42 8.81 -2.30
N PRO A 57 -4.49 8.89 -3.10
CA PRO A 57 -4.98 7.73 -3.83
C PRO A 57 -4.06 7.43 -5.02
N LYS A 58 -3.10 6.53 -4.84
CA LYS A 58 -2.13 6.14 -5.89
C LYS A 58 -2.77 5.72 -7.22
N PHE A 59 -3.99 5.17 -7.19
CA PHE A 59 -4.70 4.74 -8.39
C PHE A 59 -5.13 5.86 -9.33
N ARG A 60 -5.22 7.11 -8.85
CA ARG A 60 -5.54 8.28 -9.68
C ARG A 60 -4.31 8.94 -10.28
N CYS A 61 -3.13 8.65 -9.75
CA CYS A 61 -1.86 9.23 -10.23
C CYS A 61 -1.27 8.50 -11.44
N THR A 62 -1.89 7.41 -11.93
CA THR A 62 -1.39 6.62 -13.06
C THR A 62 -1.72 7.21 -14.43
N THR A 63 -2.30 8.42 -14.51
CA THR A 63 -2.59 9.08 -15.80
C THR A 63 -1.32 9.58 -16.51
N ASP A 64 -0.20 9.68 -15.82
CA ASP A 64 1.08 9.99 -16.44
C ASP A 64 2.00 8.76 -16.42
N ARG A 65 2.15 8.13 -17.60
CA ARG A 65 2.91 6.87 -17.80
C ARG A 65 4.39 6.95 -17.39
N ASN A 66 4.90 8.15 -17.13
CA ASN A 66 6.31 8.42 -16.82
C ASN A 66 6.59 8.74 -15.35
N MET A 67 5.57 8.91 -14.52
CA MET A 67 5.76 9.07 -13.09
C MET A 67 5.72 7.70 -12.42
N SER A 68 6.87 7.07 -12.27
CA SER A 68 7.07 6.05 -11.26
C SER A 68 6.82 6.69 -9.91
N VAL A 69 5.60 6.56 -9.39
CA VAL A 69 5.28 6.97 -8.03
C VAL A 69 6.04 6.03 -7.11
N PHE A 70 7.02 6.58 -6.41
CA PHE A 70 8.00 5.85 -5.62
C PHE A 70 7.36 4.94 -4.56
N GLY A 71 7.82 3.75 -4.50
CA GLY A 71 8.00 2.73 -3.49
C GLY A 71 6.97 2.48 -2.38
N ILE A 72 6.10 3.41 -1.98
CA ILE A 72 5.13 3.23 -0.90
C ILE A 72 3.74 2.95 -1.49
N ASP A 73 3.12 1.84 -1.10
CA ASP A 73 1.86 1.40 -1.71
C ASP A 73 0.63 2.11 -1.15
N ALA A 74 0.71 2.68 0.05
CA ALA A 74 -0.42 3.36 0.68
C ALA A 74 0.05 4.47 1.64
N LEU A 75 -0.57 5.65 1.55
CA LEU A 75 -0.34 6.78 2.44
C LEU A 75 -1.67 7.26 3.03
N PHE A 76 -1.80 7.16 4.35
CA PHE A 76 -3.01 7.52 5.08
C PHE A 76 -2.66 8.32 6.34
N LEU A 77 -3.62 9.09 6.85
CA LEU A 77 -3.51 9.84 8.09
C LEU A 77 -4.71 9.58 8.99
N ASP A 78 -4.46 9.37 10.25
CA ASP A 78 -5.47 9.45 11.29
C ASP A 78 -5.15 10.65 12.21
N PRO A 79 -5.86 11.77 12.03
CA PRO A 79 -5.60 12.97 12.82
C PRO A 79 -6.01 12.80 14.29
N LEU A 80 -6.92 11.87 14.61
CA LEU A 80 -7.37 11.65 15.99
C LEU A 80 -6.32 10.93 16.83
N SER A 81 -5.63 9.97 16.24
CA SER A 81 -4.54 9.23 16.91
C SER A 81 -3.15 9.85 16.66
N HIS A 82 -3.07 10.95 15.92
CA HIS A 82 -1.80 11.56 15.49
C HIS A 82 -0.85 10.55 14.81
N THR A 83 -1.43 9.64 14.03
CA THR A 83 -0.73 8.54 13.38
C THR A 83 -0.73 8.70 11.87
N ILE A 84 0.43 8.60 11.25
CA ILE A 84 0.56 8.51 9.80
C ILE A 84 0.83 7.05 9.40
N TYR A 85 0.21 6.61 8.31
CA TYR A 85 0.30 5.23 7.84
C TYR A 85 1.04 5.20 6.51
N PHE A 86 2.09 4.41 6.47
CA PHE A 86 2.84 4.10 5.25
C PHE A 86 2.77 2.60 5.00
N GLY A 87 1.99 2.20 4.02
CA GLY A 87 1.70 0.79 3.77
C GLY A 87 2.58 0.16 2.70
N GLU A 88 2.83 -1.12 2.85
CA GLU A 88 3.58 -1.95 1.90
C GLU A 88 2.79 -3.21 1.56
N SER A 89 2.61 -3.51 0.29
CA SER A 89 1.90 -4.68 -0.19
C SER A 89 2.77 -5.58 -1.06
N LYS A 90 2.59 -6.88 -0.95
CA LYS A 90 3.24 -7.85 -1.84
C LYS A 90 2.30 -8.99 -2.19
N VAL A 91 2.28 -9.35 -3.47
CA VAL A 91 1.62 -10.55 -3.96
C VAL A 91 2.69 -11.56 -4.38
N SER A 92 2.73 -12.71 -3.74
CA SER A 92 3.78 -13.72 -3.94
C SER A 92 3.22 -15.14 -3.96
N GLN A 93 3.95 -16.07 -4.60
CA GLN A 93 3.61 -17.49 -4.51
C GLN A 93 3.85 -18.06 -3.11
N ASN A 94 4.85 -17.55 -2.41
CA ASN A 94 5.12 -17.96 -1.03
C ASN A 94 5.42 -16.75 -0.14
N ILE A 95 5.17 -16.93 1.15
CA ILE A 95 5.31 -15.88 2.15
C ILE A 95 6.77 -15.50 2.42
N ASP A 96 7.70 -16.44 2.33
CA ASP A 96 9.11 -16.18 2.65
C ASP A 96 9.74 -15.25 1.61
N ASN A 97 9.39 -15.43 0.33
CA ASN A 97 9.77 -14.50 -0.72
C ASN A 97 9.14 -13.11 -0.53
N ALA A 98 7.86 -13.06 -0.16
CA ALA A 98 7.18 -11.79 0.12
C ALA A 98 7.85 -11.05 1.29
N ILE A 99 8.17 -11.73 2.38
CA ILE A 99 8.87 -11.17 3.53
C ILE A 99 10.24 -10.61 3.12
N THR A 100 10.98 -11.33 2.27
CA THR A 100 12.27 -10.86 1.75
C THR A 100 12.12 -9.55 0.97
N LEU A 101 11.11 -9.46 0.10
CA LEU A 101 10.81 -8.26 -0.68
C LEU A 101 10.38 -7.10 0.22
N ILE A 102 9.55 -7.35 1.23
CA ILE A 102 9.13 -6.35 2.22
C ILE A 102 10.34 -5.81 3.00
N ASN A 103 11.19 -6.69 3.52
CA ASN A 103 12.39 -6.26 4.23
C ASN A 103 13.30 -5.39 3.37
N ARG A 104 13.38 -5.68 2.08
CA ARG A 104 14.11 -4.84 1.12
C ARG A 104 13.47 -3.46 0.98
N SER A 105 12.14 -3.36 0.81
CA SER A 105 11.44 -2.08 0.76
C SER A 105 11.62 -1.31 2.07
N LEU A 106 11.40 -1.96 3.21
CA LEU A 106 11.53 -1.33 4.53
C LEU A 106 12.94 -0.82 4.84
N SER A 107 13.98 -1.36 4.20
CA SER A 107 15.36 -0.90 4.41
C SER A 107 15.61 0.53 3.93
N THR A 108 14.91 0.99 2.90
CA THR A 108 15.01 2.32 2.29
C THR A 108 13.80 3.21 2.57
N TYR A 109 12.98 2.85 3.54
CA TYR A 109 11.64 3.42 3.73
C TYR A 109 11.68 4.90 4.12
N GLU A 110 12.63 5.34 4.96
CA GLU A 110 12.78 6.76 5.32
C GLU A 110 13.09 7.64 4.09
N GLU A 111 13.96 7.14 3.23
CA GLU A 111 14.31 7.80 1.97
C GLU A 111 13.08 7.90 1.06
N GLN A 112 12.38 6.80 0.86
CA GLN A 112 11.16 6.75 0.05
C GLN A 112 10.07 7.68 0.57
N ILE A 113 9.82 7.70 1.89
CA ILE A 113 8.86 8.61 2.53
C ILE A 113 9.26 10.07 2.28
N SER A 114 10.53 10.39 2.43
CA SER A 114 11.04 11.74 2.23
C SER A 114 10.89 12.20 0.77
N GLU A 115 11.12 11.31 -0.18
CA GLU A 115 10.94 11.58 -1.60
C GLU A 115 9.48 11.76 -1.99
N GLU A 116 8.58 10.88 -1.50
CA GLU A 116 7.14 11.03 -1.72
C GLU A 116 6.59 12.33 -1.13
N TYR A 117 7.05 12.70 0.05
CA TYR A 117 6.66 13.97 0.66
C TYR A 117 7.05 15.17 -0.22
N LYS A 118 8.27 15.19 -0.77
CA LYS A 118 8.72 16.23 -1.70
C LYS A 118 7.88 16.26 -2.97
N LEU A 119 7.49 15.08 -3.47
CA LEU A 119 6.65 14.96 -4.66
C LEU A 119 5.26 15.56 -4.41
N VAL A 120 4.65 15.27 -3.26
CA VAL A 120 3.36 15.85 -2.84
C VAL A 120 3.47 17.38 -2.76
N LEU A 121 4.54 17.90 -2.16
CA LEU A 121 4.80 19.35 -2.09
C LEU A 121 4.92 20.01 -3.47
N SER A 122 5.59 19.35 -4.43
CA SER A 122 5.83 19.91 -5.76
C SER A 122 4.63 19.85 -6.70
N ASN A 123 3.63 19.02 -6.40
CA ASN A 123 2.48 18.73 -7.27
C ASN A 123 1.14 18.86 -6.53
N GLU A 124 1.03 19.80 -5.59
CA GLU A 124 -0.12 19.98 -4.70
C GLU A 124 -1.46 20.06 -5.47
N GLU A 125 -1.47 20.74 -6.61
CA GLU A 125 -2.67 20.87 -7.47
C GLU A 125 -3.06 19.57 -8.20
N SER A 126 -2.11 18.64 -8.36
CA SER A 126 -2.32 17.39 -9.11
C SER A 126 -2.82 16.25 -8.21
N PHE A 127 -2.68 16.38 -6.88
CA PHE A 127 -3.16 15.40 -5.93
C PHE A 127 -4.52 15.79 -5.38
N HIS A 128 -5.51 14.91 -5.51
CA HIS A 128 -6.77 15.02 -4.77
C HIS A 128 -6.55 14.61 -3.31
N LEU A 129 -5.90 15.48 -2.56
CA LEU A 129 -5.65 15.28 -1.14
C LEU A 129 -6.97 15.32 -0.36
N SER A 130 -7.08 14.56 0.72
CA SER A 130 -8.24 14.68 1.61
C SER A 130 -8.27 16.08 2.24
N GLN A 131 -9.48 16.60 2.53
CA GLN A 131 -9.63 17.94 3.11
C GLN A 131 -8.92 18.04 4.48
N GLU A 132 -8.97 16.97 5.28
CA GLU A 132 -8.27 16.91 6.57
C GLU A 132 -6.75 17.03 6.43
N PHE A 133 -6.19 16.40 5.39
CA PHE A 133 -4.77 16.53 5.09
C PHE A 133 -4.44 17.91 4.58
N LEU A 134 -5.26 18.46 3.67
CA LEU A 134 -5.09 19.82 3.17
C LEU A 134 -5.13 20.84 4.31
N ASP A 135 -6.05 20.70 5.25
CA ASP A 135 -6.15 21.58 6.40
C ASP A 135 -4.93 21.47 7.34
N ALA A 136 -4.43 20.26 7.56
CA ALA A 136 -3.22 20.03 8.34
C ALA A 136 -1.97 20.52 7.58
N PHE A 137 -1.94 20.28 6.28
CA PHE A 137 -0.83 20.60 5.39
C PHE A 137 -0.76 22.10 5.13
N GLN A 138 -1.85 22.77 4.75
CA GLN A 138 -1.87 24.21 4.45
C GLN A 138 -1.51 25.09 5.65
N LYS A 139 -1.82 24.66 6.87
CA LYS A 139 -1.39 25.36 8.09
C LYS A 139 0.13 25.36 8.28
N HIS A 140 0.83 24.46 7.61
CA HIS A 140 2.25 24.19 7.89
C HIS A 140 3.16 24.22 6.65
N THR A 141 2.61 24.34 5.42
CA THR A 141 3.39 24.31 4.17
C THR A 141 4.41 25.44 4.06
N ASP A 142 4.10 26.61 4.56
CA ASP A 142 5.04 27.73 4.55
C ASP A 142 6.27 27.51 5.44
N ILE A 143 6.23 26.48 6.29
CA ILE A 143 7.24 26.22 7.33
C ILE A 143 7.93 24.87 7.12
N CYS A 144 7.30 23.93 6.40
CA CYS A 144 7.76 22.53 6.34
C CYS A 144 8.43 22.20 5.00
N ILE A 145 9.75 22.35 4.94
CA ILE A 145 10.58 22.02 3.76
C ILE A 145 10.81 20.51 3.62
N ASN A 146 10.69 19.75 4.71
CA ASN A 146 10.91 18.31 4.72
C ASN A 146 9.91 17.59 5.62
N PHE A 147 9.84 16.26 5.45
CA PHE A 147 8.90 15.40 6.17
C PHE A 147 9.05 15.49 7.70
N GLU A 148 10.28 15.58 8.23
CA GLU A 148 10.50 15.67 9.67
C GLU A 148 9.91 16.94 10.28
N GLN A 149 10.01 18.07 9.56
CA GLN A 149 9.40 19.33 9.97
C GLN A 149 7.87 19.25 9.93
N PHE A 150 7.32 18.64 8.89
CA PHE A 150 5.88 18.38 8.77
C PHE A 150 5.37 17.52 9.93
N VAL A 151 6.03 16.39 10.23
CA VAL A 151 5.68 15.51 11.34
C VAL A 151 5.58 16.29 12.66
N LYS A 152 6.55 17.15 12.95
CA LYS A 152 6.56 17.98 14.17
C LYS A 152 5.44 19.02 14.15
N ALA A 153 5.26 19.72 13.04
CA ALA A 153 4.25 20.77 12.89
C ALA A 153 2.82 20.23 12.94
N ALA A 154 2.58 19.08 12.32
CA ALA A 154 1.29 18.37 12.33
C ALA A 154 1.05 17.57 13.63
N ASN A 155 1.99 17.64 14.59
CA ASN A 155 1.92 16.90 15.85
C ASN A 155 1.74 15.39 15.67
N ILE A 156 2.38 14.82 14.62
CA ILE A 156 2.39 13.39 14.38
C ILE A 156 3.35 12.75 15.39
N SER A 157 2.84 11.82 16.18
CA SER A 157 3.60 11.16 17.25
C SER A 157 3.95 9.71 16.93
N LYS A 158 3.28 9.13 15.93
CA LYS A 158 3.39 7.70 15.63
C LYS A 158 3.36 7.43 14.13
N ILE A 159 4.13 6.44 13.70
CA ILE A 159 4.05 5.85 12.37
C ILE A 159 3.44 4.46 12.49
N CYS A 160 2.47 4.14 11.64
CA CYS A 160 1.99 2.79 11.45
C CYS A 160 2.43 2.28 10.07
N VAL A 161 3.00 1.07 10.04
CA VAL A 161 3.40 0.39 8.81
C VAL A 161 2.49 -0.83 8.62
N PRO A 162 1.32 -0.65 7.99
CA PRO A 162 0.52 -1.79 7.58
C PRO A 162 1.26 -2.54 6.48
N THR A 163 1.40 -3.83 6.66
CA THR A 163 2.12 -4.73 5.75
C THR A 163 1.16 -5.81 5.28
N PHE A 164 0.80 -5.77 4.02
CA PHE A 164 -0.12 -6.70 3.39
C PHE A 164 0.62 -7.71 2.53
N ILE A 165 0.40 -8.99 2.77
CA ILE A 165 0.92 -10.07 1.94
C ILE A 165 -0.24 -10.94 1.45
N ALA A 166 -0.51 -10.89 0.14
CA ALA A 166 -1.31 -11.90 -0.54
C ALA A 166 -0.36 -13.00 -1.03
N HIS A 167 -0.58 -14.23 -0.57
CA HIS A 167 0.32 -15.34 -0.89
C HIS A 167 -0.44 -16.63 -1.08
N GLY A 168 0.03 -17.47 -1.99
CA GLY A 168 -0.56 -18.77 -2.24
C GLY A 168 0.27 -19.62 -3.17
N ASN A 169 0.35 -20.86 -2.76
CA ASN A 169 0.81 -21.98 -3.56
C ASN A 169 -0.08 -23.15 -3.16
N SER A 170 -0.66 -23.84 -4.13
CA SER A 170 -1.57 -24.99 -3.93
C SER A 170 -0.99 -26.13 -3.09
N ASP A 171 0.31 -26.10 -2.82
CA ASP A 171 1.05 -27.17 -2.15
C ASP A 171 1.32 -26.91 -0.65
N THR A 172 0.74 -25.85 -0.06
CA THR A 172 1.01 -25.52 1.34
C THR A 172 -0.21 -25.63 2.24
N ASP A 173 -0.13 -26.52 3.23
CA ASP A 173 -1.15 -26.74 4.28
C ASP A 173 -0.96 -25.84 5.50
N ASN A 174 -0.21 -24.73 5.39
CA ASN A 174 0.04 -23.84 6.52
C ASN A 174 -1.22 -23.09 6.95
N THR A 175 -1.39 -22.93 8.25
CA THR A 175 -2.49 -22.14 8.83
C THR A 175 -2.23 -20.64 8.73
N ILE A 176 -3.29 -19.82 8.81
CA ILE A 176 -3.18 -18.36 8.87
C ILE A 176 -2.29 -17.93 10.05
N GLU A 177 -2.39 -18.63 11.19
CA GLU A 177 -1.59 -18.35 12.37
C GLU A 177 -0.09 -18.54 12.11
N GLU A 178 0.29 -19.59 11.40
CA GLU A 178 1.69 -19.83 11.00
C GLU A 178 2.23 -18.74 10.08
N TYR A 179 1.42 -18.27 9.14
CA TYR A 179 1.80 -17.15 8.28
C TYR A 179 2.01 -15.85 9.06
N LEU A 180 1.07 -15.51 9.95
CA LEU A 180 1.22 -14.33 10.81
C LEU A 180 2.42 -14.44 11.74
N LYS A 181 2.69 -15.64 12.28
CA LYS A 181 3.88 -15.90 13.08
C LYS A 181 5.17 -15.69 12.27
N LYS A 182 5.22 -16.17 11.02
CA LYS A 182 6.35 -15.93 10.12
C LYS A 182 6.55 -14.43 9.86
N MET A 183 5.50 -13.68 9.54
CA MET A 183 5.57 -12.24 9.34
C MET A 183 6.12 -11.56 10.60
N ASN A 184 5.54 -11.88 11.76
CA ASN A 184 5.94 -11.28 13.04
C ASN A 184 7.40 -11.58 13.42
N THR A 185 7.92 -12.74 13.02
CA THR A 185 9.28 -13.18 13.38
C THR A 185 10.33 -12.68 12.41
N HIS A 186 10.02 -12.60 11.09
CA HIS A 186 11.02 -12.39 10.06
C HIS A 186 10.95 -11.01 9.39
N ILE A 187 9.87 -10.25 9.58
CA ILE A 187 9.84 -8.85 9.13
C ILE A 187 10.68 -8.02 10.08
N ILE A 188 11.69 -7.33 9.53
CA ILE A 188 12.60 -6.47 10.27
C ILE A 188 11.86 -5.18 10.63
N ARG A 189 11.73 -4.92 11.93
CA ARG A 189 11.06 -3.75 12.48
C ARG A 189 12.08 -2.74 12.97
N LYS A 190 11.90 -1.49 12.59
CA LYS A 190 12.68 -0.35 13.10
C LYS A 190 11.77 0.85 13.29
N ASN A 191 12.19 1.81 14.08
CA ASN A 191 11.53 3.11 14.17
C ASN A 191 11.99 4.00 13.02
N TYR A 192 11.06 4.72 12.42
CA TYR A 192 11.33 5.66 11.34
C TYR A 192 11.27 7.10 11.86
N PHE A 193 12.17 7.96 11.40
CA PHE A 193 12.26 9.38 11.80
C PHE A 193 12.32 9.60 13.32
N GLY A 194 12.82 8.61 14.07
CA GLY A 194 12.86 8.65 15.51
C GLY A 194 11.49 8.55 16.20
N LEU A 195 10.40 8.29 15.47
CA LEU A 195 9.06 8.10 16.00
C LEU A 195 8.79 6.66 16.39
N GLU A 196 7.87 6.47 17.34
CA GLU A 196 7.30 5.14 17.61
C GLU A 196 6.70 4.57 16.33
N THR A 197 7.15 3.39 15.94
CA THR A 197 6.65 2.73 14.74
C THR A 197 5.96 1.41 15.09
N VAL A 198 4.69 1.33 14.73
CA VAL A 198 3.84 0.15 14.91
C VAL A 198 3.68 -0.56 13.58
N TYR A 199 3.75 -1.88 13.58
CA TYR A 199 3.55 -2.71 12.41
C TYR A 199 2.22 -3.46 12.50
N LEU A 200 1.39 -3.34 11.45
CA LEU A 200 0.15 -4.07 11.31
C LEU A 200 0.32 -5.12 10.21
N PHE A 201 0.31 -6.40 10.59
CA PHE A 201 0.47 -7.48 9.62
C PHE A 201 -0.88 -8.00 9.13
N ILE A 202 -1.06 -8.01 7.82
CA ILE A 202 -2.26 -8.50 7.14
C ILE A 202 -1.82 -9.61 6.18
N SER A 203 -2.27 -10.83 6.44
CA SER A 203 -1.99 -12.00 5.61
C SER A 203 -3.26 -12.43 4.89
N LEU A 204 -3.21 -12.51 3.57
CA LEU A 204 -4.29 -13.03 2.74
C LEU A 204 -3.82 -14.30 2.00
N PRO A 205 -4.13 -15.49 2.52
CA PRO A 205 -3.90 -16.72 1.78
C PRO A 205 -4.78 -16.77 0.53
N ILE A 206 -4.16 -17.01 -0.62
CA ILE A 206 -4.83 -17.21 -1.90
C ILE A 206 -4.52 -18.64 -2.39
N ILE A 207 -5.42 -19.25 -3.14
CA ILE A 207 -5.25 -20.65 -3.58
C ILE A 207 -4.00 -20.80 -4.45
N ASP A 208 -3.83 -19.89 -5.40
CA ASP A 208 -2.67 -19.84 -6.29
C ASP A 208 -2.54 -18.46 -6.90
N LYS A 209 -1.34 -17.86 -6.83
CA LYS A 209 -1.06 -16.60 -7.50
C LYS A 209 -1.35 -16.64 -9.00
N ALA A 210 -1.10 -17.77 -9.66
CA ALA A 210 -1.37 -17.93 -11.08
C ALA A 210 -2.87 -17.87 -11.38
N LYS A 211 -3.72 -18.35 -10.48
CA LYS A 211 -5.19 -18.33 -10.63
C LYS A 211 -5.78 -16.93 -10.40
N MET A 212 -5.10 -16.03 -9.72
CA MET A 212 -5.50 -14.61 -9.67
C MET A 212 -5.45 -13.94 -11.05
N MET A 213 -4.83 -14.57 -12.05
CA MET A 213 -4.82 -14.08 -13.43
C MET A 213 -6.04 -14.54 -14.23
N ASP A 214 -6.82 -15.46 -13.70
CA ASP A 214 -8.04 -15.97 -14.31
C ASP A 214 -9.20 -15.05 -13.90
N VAL A 215 -9.69 -14.23 -14.83
CA VAL A 215 -10.82 -13.30 -14.62
C VAL A 215 -12.08 -13.90 -15.23
#